data_1606eb3112a346228fd510c0f2dbd6e4
#
_entry.id   1606eb3112a346228fd510c0f2dbd6e4
#
_cell.length_a   1.000
_cell.length_b   1.000
_cell.length_c   1.000
_cell.angle_alpha   90.00
_cell.angle_beta   90.00
_cell.angle_gamma   90.00
#
_symmetry.space_group_name_H-M   'P 1'
#
loop_
_entity.id
_entity.type
_entity.pdbx_description
1 polymer ?
#
loop_
_entity_poly.entity_id
_entity_poly.type
_entity_poly.pdbx_seq_one_letter_code
_entity_poly.pdbx_strand_id
1 'polypeptide(L)'
;MPFDYKKEYKEFYLPPKKPQIITVPAMNFVAVQGKGDPNDPAGEYKAALELLYGIAFTIKMSYKGSHKINGYFKYVVPPLEGLWHQPGAEGVDFSDKETFIWTSMIRLPEFVTRAEFDWAVQEATAKKKKNFSKVEFFTYDEGLCVQCMHIGSYDTEPETLRQLDAFATEQGYCPDFSDTRFHHEIYLGDPRRTAPEKLKTVLRHPIRRMK
;
A
#
# COMPACT_ATOMS: atom_id res chain seq x y z
N MET A 1 15.46 -18.52 7.01
CA MET A 1 14.01 -18.12 6.99
C MET A 1 13.78 -17.26 5.74
N PRO A 2 12.58 -17.20 5.16
CA PRO A 2 12.29 -16.26 4.07
C PRO A 2 12.46 -14.81 4.56
N PHE A 3 12.93 -13.93 3.69
CA PHE A 3 13.03 -12.50 3.95
C PHE A 3 11.63 -11.92 4.21
N ASP A 4 11.47 -11.14 5.27
CA ASP A 4 10.18 -10.55 5.65
C ASP A 4 10.34 -9.02 5.71
N TYR A 5 9.79 -8.33 4.71
CA TYR A 5 9.89 -6.88 4.57
C TYR A 5 9.44 -6.12 5.82
N LYS A 6 8.43 -6.61 6.54
CA LYS A 6 7.98 -5.99 7.80
C LYS A 6 9.03 -6.05 8.90
N LYS A 7 9.87 -7.09 8.91
CA LYS A 7 10.91 -7.28 9.93
C LYS A 7 12.21 -6.59 9.59
N GLU A 8 12.52 -6.54 8.30
CA GLU A 8 13.77 -5.96 7.80
C GLU A 8 13.67 -4.42 7.68
N TYR A 9 12.48 -3.89 7.32
CA TYR A 9 12.22 -2.45 7.17
C TYR A 9 11.17 -1.99 8.19
N LYS A 10 11.49 -2.18 9.48
CA LYS A 10 10.58 -1.84 10.59
C LYS A 10 10.18 -0.37 10.61
N GLU A 11 11.08 0.49 10.19
CA GLU A 11 10.84 1.93 10.08
C GLU A 11 9.67 2.27 9.15
N PHE A 12 9.41 1.46 8.12
CA PHE A 12 8.31 1.68 7.17
C PHE A 12 7.05 0.90 7.54
N TYR A 13 7.19 -0.29 8.15
CA TYR A 13 6.08 -1.23 8.34
C TYR A 13 5.64 -1.41 9.80
N LEU A 14 6.47 -1.08 10.77
CA LEU A 14 6.19 -1.25 12.19
C LEU A 14 6.52 0.01 12.99
N PRO A 15 6.02 1.20 12.58
CA PRO A 15 6.24 2.40 13.37
C PRO A 15 5.57 2.29 14.75
N PRO A 16 5.95 3.11 15.72
CA PRO A 16 5.26 3.21 17.00
C PRO A 16 3.86 3.82 16.83
N LYS A 17 3.02 3.70 17.87
CA LYS A 17 1.74 4.42 17.94
C LYS A 17 1.93 5.95 18.00
N LYS A 18 3.02 6.40 18.64
CA LYS A 18 3.36 7.84 18.65
C LYS A 18 3.80 8.26 17.24
N PRO A 19 3.23 9.34 16.70
CA PRO A 19 3.64 9.84 15.38
C PRO A 19 5.13 10.13 15.27
N GLN A 20 5.70 9.90 14.12
CA GLN A 20 7.10 10.19 13.78
C GLN A 20 7.23 10.71 12.34
N ILE A 21 8.21 11.57 12.11
CA ILE A 21 8.56 12.06 10.79
C ILE A 21 9.55 11.07 10.17
N ILE A 22 9.36 10.77 8.88
CA ILE A 22 10.18 9.84 8.12
C ILE A 22 10.36 10.33 6.68
N THR A 23 11.45 9.95 6.05
CA THR A 23 11.62 10.07 4.59
C THR A 23 11.56 8.66 4.00
N VAL A 24 10.61 8.42 3.12
CA VAL A 24 10.39 7.14 2.46
C VAL A 24 11.00 7.21 1.06
N PRO A 25 11.95 6.33 0.71
CA PRO A 25 12.56 6.34 -0.61
C PRO A 25 11.60 5.80 -1.68
N ALA A 26 11.90 6.06 -2.94
CA ALA A 26 11.20 5.46 -4.06
C ALA A 26 11.24 3.94 -3.98
N MET A 27 10.09 3.31 -4.16
CA MET A 27 9.91 1.85 -4.17
C MET A 27 9.08 1.42 -5.37
N ASN A 28 9.24 0.16 -5.79
CA ASN A 28 8.46 -0.42 -6.87
C ASN A 28 7.34 -1.29 -6.32
N PHE A 29 6.20 -1.23 -6.97
CA PHE A 29 4.98 -1.95 -6.60
C PHE A 29 4.33 -2.60 -7.81
N VAL A 30 3.60 -3.68 -7.58
CA VAL A 30 2.49 -4.04 -8.45
C VAL A 30 1.28 -3.26 -7.94
N ALA A 31 0.60 -2.53 -8.83
CA ALA A 31 -0.52 -1.65 -8.47
C ALA A 31 -1.75 -1.86 -9.36
N VAL A 32 -2.92 -1.54 -8.83
CA VAL A 32 -4.19 -1.41 -9.56
C VAL A 32 -4.90 -0.18 -9.05
N GLN A 33 -5.33 0.68 -9.97
CA GLN A 33 -6.15 1.85 -9.67
C GLN A 33 -7.63 1.55 -9.86
N GLY A 34 -8.46 2.18 -9.06
CA GLY A 34 -9.91 2.11 -9.15
C GLY A 34 -10.59 3.20 -8.33
N LYS A 35 -11.91 3.12 -8.25
CA LYS A 35 -12.75 4.09 -7.53
C LYS A 35 -13.92 3.44 -6.84
N GLY A 36 -14.57 4.17 -5.91
CA GLY A 36 -15.75 3.74 -5.17
C GLY A 36 -15.44 3.12 -3.81
N ASP A 37 -16.49 2.75 -3.10
CA ASP A 37 -16.38 2.17 -1.75
C ASP A 37 -15.65 0.82 -1.80
N PRO A 38 -14.55 0.66 -1.05
CA PRO A 38 -13.84 -0.63 -0.96
C PRO A 38 -14.66 -1.74 -0.30
N ASN A 39 -15.74 -1.39 0.40
CA ASN A 39 -16.65 -2.34 1.05
C ASN A 39 -17.80 -2.79 0.15
N ASP A 40 -18.00 -2.17 -1.02
CA ASP A 40 -19.05 -2.59 -1.95
C ASP A 40 -18.74 -3.99 -2.49
N PRO A 41 -19.59 -5.00 -2.22
CA PRO A 41 -19.40 -6.37 -2.70
C PRO A 41 -19.45 -6.47 -4.23
N ALA A 42 -20.13 -5.53 -4.91
CA ALA A 42 -20.19 -5.43 -6.37
C ALA A 42 -19.11 -4.52 -6.96
N GLY A 43 -18.35 -3.84 -6.10
CA GLY A 43 -17.32 -2.89 -6.49
C GLY A 43 -16.05 -3.52 -7.08
N GLU A 44 -15.20 -2.67 -7.62
CA GLU A 44 -13.96 -3.10 -8.28
C GLU A 44 -12.84 -3.51 -7.30
N TYR A 45 -12.92 -3.08 -6.04
CA TYR A 45 -11.82 -3.22 -5.07
C TYR A 45 -11.40 -4.67 -4.85
N LYS A 46 -12.35 -5.55 -4.58
CA LYS A 46 -12.09 -6.98 -4.38
C LYS A 46 -11.43 -7.64 -5.59
N ALA A 47 -11.90 -7.31 -6.79
CA ALA A 47 -11.33 -7.82 -8.02
C ALA A 47 -9.89 -7.32 -8.23
N ALA A 48 -9.61 -6.06 -7.88
CA ALA A 48 -8.26 -5.49 -7.91
C ALA A 48 -7.30 -6.25 -6.99
N LEU A 49 -7.70 -6.57 -5.75
CA LEU A 49 -6.88 -7.35 -4.82
C LEU A 49 -6.53 -8.73 -5.37
N GLU A 50 -7.46 -9.40 -6.05
CA GLU A 50 -7.20 -10.70 -6.68
C GLU A 50 -6.15 -10.60 -7.80
N LEU A 51 -6.14 -9.49 -8.56
CA LEU A 51 -5.12 -9.24 -9.58
C LEU A 51 -3.75 -9.01 -8.93
N LEU A 52 -3.66 -8.16 -7.92
CA LEU A 52 -2.42 -7.86 -7.20
C LEU A 52 -1.77 -9.12 -6.64
N TYR A 53 -2.52 -9.91 -5.88
CA TYR A 53 -2.02 -11.17 -5.33
C TYR A 53 -1.70 -12.20 -6.43
N GLY A 54 -2.43 -12.15 -7.56
CA GLY A 54 -2.15 -12.98 -8.72
C GLY A 54 -0.72 -12.78 -9.24
N ILE A 55 -0.29 -11.55 -9.40
CA ILE A 55 1.06 -11.19 -9.84
C ILE A 55 2.09 -11.43 -8.73
N ALA A 56 1.83 -10.95 -7.50
CA ALA A 56 2.76 -11.10 -6.38
C ALA A 56 3.11 -12.58 -6.12
N PHE A 57 2.13 -13.47 -6.18
CA PHE A 57 2.38 -14.92 -6.03
C PHE A 57 3.03 -15.55 -7.25
N THR A 58 2.79 -15.08 -8.47
CA THR A 58 3.48 -15.55 -9.67
C THR A 58 4.97 -15.26 -9.56
N ILE A 59 5.34 -14.03 -9.19
CA ILE A 59 6.74 -13.66 -8.95
C ILE A 59 7.33 -14.49 -7.80
N LYS A 60 6.65 -14.55 -6.65
CA LYS A 60 7.12 -15.31 -5.49
C LYS A 60 7.39 -16.77 -5.80
N MET A 61 6.60 -17.39 -6.66
CA MET A 61 6.68 -18.81 -6.97
C MET A 61 7.54 -19.13 -8.22
N SER A 62 8.13 -18.11 -8.86
CA SER A 62 8.97 -18.27 -10.07
C SER A 62 10.09 -19.30 -9.88
N TYR A 63 10.67 -19.40 -8.67
CA TYR A 63 11.73 -20.33 -8.36
C TYR A 63 11.35 -21.81 -8.57
N LYS A 64 10.05 -22.13 -8.60
CA LYS A 64 9.54 -23.49 -8.86
C LYS A 64 9.39 -23.79 -10.36
N GLY A 65 9.30 -22.75 -11.19
CA GLY A 65 9.13 -22.87 -12.63
C GLY A 65 10.45 -22.91 -13.40
N SER A 66 10.37 -22.86 -14.72
CA SER A 66 11.52 -22.77 -15.62
C SER A 66 12.13 -21.36 -15.65
N HIS A 67 11.32 -20.32 -15.49
CA HIS A 67 11.79 -18.93 -15.45
C HIS A 67 12.48 -18.65 -14.10
N LYS A 68 13.75 -18.27 -14.17
CA LYS A 68 14.57 -17.96 -12.99
C LYS A 68 14.89 -16.47 -12.99
N ILE A 69 14.39 -15.78 -11.99
CA ILE A 69 14.66 -14.34 -11.82
C ILE A 69 16.06 -14.17 -11.22
N ASN A 70 16.88 -13.37 -11.85
CA ASN A 70 18.22 -13.08 -11.36
C ASN A 70 18.15 -12.34 -10.01
N GLY A 71 18.98 -12.71 -9.05
CA GLY A 71 18.98 -12.12 -7.71
C GLY A 71 17.80 -12.56 -6.82
N TYR A 72 16.98 -13.53 -7.27
CA TYR A 72 15.85 -14.02 -6.48
C TYR A 72 16.27 -14.56 -5.12
N PHE A 73 15.59 -14.16 -4.09
CA PHE A 73 15.61 -14.76 -2.75
C PHE A 73 14.21 -15.10 -2.27
N LYS A 74 14.09 -16.09 -1.40
CA LYS A 74 12.78 -16.45 -0.80
C LYS A 74 12.30 -15.36 0.15
N TYR A 75 11.07 -14.89 -0.03
CA TYR A 75 10.48 -13.81 0.76
C TYR A 75 9.02 -14.08 1.14
N VAL A 76 8.54 -13.36 2.13
CA VAL A 76 7.10 -13.24 2.45
C VAL A 76 6.54 -12.12 1.56
N VAL A 77 5.38 -12.35 0.92
CA VAL A 77 4.72 -11.27 0.15
C VAL A 77 4.50 -10.08 1.08
N PRO A 78 4.97 -8.89 0.71
CA PRO A 78 4.76 -7.70 1.51
C PRO A 78 3.28 -7.40 1.79
N PRO A 79 2.96 -6.57 2.77
CA PRO A 79 1.59 -6.16 3.05
C PRO A 79 0.90 -5.58 1.83
N LEU A 80 -0.43 -5.63 1.83
CA LEU A 80 -1.26 -4.80 0.97
C LEU A 80 -1.13 -3.36 1.46
N GLU A 81 -1.01 -2.42 0.52
CA GLU A 81 -0.95 -0.99 0.75
C GLU A 81 -1.99 -0.29 -0.11
N GLY A 82 -2.48 0.86 0.32
CA GLY A 82 -3.44 1.66 -0.41
C GLY A 82 -3.12 3.14 -0.36
N LEU A 83 -3.09 3.79 -1.51
CA LEU A 83 -3.09 5.24 -1.62
C LEU A 83 -4.52 5.69 -1.87
N TRP A 84 -4.98 6.68 -1.11
CA TRP A 84 -6.37 7.13 -1.09
C TRP A 84 -6.45 8.63 -1.31
N HIS A 85 -7.39 9.06 -2.14
CA HIS A 85 -7.74 10.46 -2.32
C HIS A 85 -9.17 10.62 -2.81
N GLN A 86 -9.67 11.84 -2.77
CA GLN A 86 -11.01 12.22 -3.23
C GLN A 86 -10.94 13.55 -3.95
N PRO A 87 -11.68 13.74 -5.05
CA PRO A 87 -11.73 15.01 -5.75
C PRO A 87 -12.26 16.12 -4.82
N GLY A 88 -11.49 17.20 -4.68
CA GLY A 88 -11.89 18.36 -3.88
C GLY A 88 -11.68 18.23 -2.36
N ALA A 89 -11.17 17.11 -1.87
CA ALA A 89 -10.79 16.93 -0.47
C ALA A 89 -9.28 17.05 -0.28
N GLU A 90 -8.86 17.67 0.82
CA GLU A 90 -7.48 17.61 1.29
C GLU A 90 -7.35 16.39 2.22
N GLY A 91 -6.72 15.32 1.72
CA GLY A 91 -6.69 14.03 2.39
C GLY A 91 -7.87 13.14 2.04
N VAL A 92 -8.53 12.52 3.02
CA VAL A 92 -9.66 11.60 2.85
C VAL A 92 -10.83 11.97 3.77
N ASP A 93 -12.04 11.94 3.21
CA ASP A 93 -13.30 12.03 3.92
C ASP A 93 -13.97 10.65 3.99
N PHE A 94 -13.91 10.03 5.15
CA PHE A 94 -14.45 8.68 5.37
C PHE A 94 -15.99 8.63 5.38
N SER A 95 -16.67 9.80 5.36
CA SER A 95 -18.14 9.86 5.30
C SER A 95 -18.70 9.64 3.90
N ASP A 96 -17.89 9.82 2.84
CA ASP A 96 -18.29 9.66 1.44
C ASP A 96 -17.35 8.70 0.70
N LYS A 97 -17.44 7.40 1.01
CA LYS A 97 -16.57 6.35 0.45
C LYS A 97 -16.80 6.10 -1.05
N GLU A 98 -17.97 6.48 -1.57
CA GLU A 98 -18.30 6.32 -3.00
C GLU A 98 -17.42 7.19 -3.91
N THR A 99 -16.90 8.30 -3.37
CA THR A 99 -16.03 9.21 -4.11
C THR A 99 -14.55 8.86 -4.00
N PHE A 100 -14.19 7.80 -3.27
CA PHE A 100 -12.81 7.36 -3.16
C PHE A 100 -12.22 7.01 -4.53
N ILE A 101 -11.01 7.51 -4.76
CA ILE A 101 -10.10 7.05 -5.79
C ILE A 101 -8.94 6.38 -5.06
N TRP A 102 -8.64 5.15 -5.41
CA TRP A 102 -7.64 4.36 -4.73
C TRP A 102 -6.64 3.74 -5.68
N THR A 103 -5.40 3.63 -5.22
CA THR A 103 -4.36 2.79 -5.82
C THR A 103 -3.98 1.73 -4.80
N SER A 104 -4.51 0.53 -4.99
CA SER A 104 -4.08 -0.63 -4.17
C SER A 104 -2.81 -1.21 -4.74
N MET A 105 -1.84 -1.53 -3.86
CA MET A 105 -0.52 -1.95 -4.29
C MET A 105 0.13 -2.94 -3.32
N ILE A 106 1.09 -3.71 -3.84
CA ILE A 106 1.97 -4.59 -3.05
C ILE A 106 3.41 -4.32 -3.50
N ARG A 107 4.30 -4.04 -2.54
CA ARG A 107 5.71 -3.80 -2.83
C ARG A 107 6.33 -4.99 -3.57
N LEU A 108 7.10 -4.69 -4.60
CA LEU A 108 7.93 -5.66 -5.33
C LEU A 108 9.32 -5.73 -4.71
N PRO A 109 9.90 -6.93 -4.58
CA PRO A 109 11.30 -7.08 -4.24
C PRO A 109 12.23 -6.37 -5.23
N GLU A 110 13.39 -5.96 -4.78
CA GLU A 110 14.36 -5.18 -5.53
C GLU A 110 14.90 -5.90 -6.78
N PHE A 111 14.83 -7.22 -6.80
CA PHE A 111 15.22 -8.04 -7.97
C PHE A 111 14.17 -8.03 -9.09
N VAL A 112 12.97 -7.50 -8.85
CA VAL A 112 11.90 -7.44 -9.86
C VAL A 112 12.09 -6.22 -10.73
N THR A 113 12.58 -6.44 -11.94
CA THR A 113 12.66 -5.42 -12.98
C THR A 113 11.33 -5.30 -13.73
N ARG A 114 11.20 -4.29 -14.58
CA ARG A 114 10.04 -4.16 -15.48
C ARG A 114 9.87 -5.41 -16.36
N ALA A 115 10.95 -5.99 -16.86
CA ALA A 115 10.90 -7.20 -17.69
C ALA A 115 10.37 -8.42 -16.89
N GLU A 116 10.78 -8.56 -15.62
CA GLU A 116 10.28 -9.63 -14.75
C GLU A 116 8.80 -9.43 -14.39
N PHE A 117 8.37 -8.20 -14.21
CA PHE A 117 6.97 -7.88 -14.04
C PHE A 117 6.15 -8.25 -15.28
N ASP A 118 6.59 -7.84 -16.48
CA ASP A 118 5.89 -8.11 -17.74
C ASP A 118 5.80 -9.64 -17.99
N TRP A 119 6.86 -10.39 -17.67
CA TRP A 119 6.82 -11.84 -17.65
C TRP A 119 5.75 -12.37 -16.68
N ALA A 120 5.70 -11.85 -15.46
CA ALA A 120 4.74 -12.31 -14.45
C ALA A 120 3.29 -12.06 -14.87
N VAL A 121 3.02 -10.95 -15.55
CA VAL A 121 1.69 -10.63 -16.13
C VAL A 121 1.31 -11.66 -17.18
N GLN A 122 2.21 -11.98 -18.12
CA GLN A 122 1.96 -12.99 -19.17
C GLN A 122 1.74 -14.37 -18.56
N GLU A 123 2.58 -14.78 -17.63
CA GLU A 123 2.50 -16.08 -16.96
C GLU A 123 1.21 -16.22 -16.13
N ALA A 124 0.84 -15.17 -15.37
CA ALA A 124 -0.39 -15.16 -14.59
C ALA A 124 -1.63 -15.21 -15.50
N THR A 125 -1.63 -14.47 -16.61
CA THR A 125 -2.70 -14.47 -17.60
C THR A 125 -2.89 -15.86 -18.19
N ALA A 126 -1.80 -16.50 -18.63
CA ALA A 126 -1.85 -17.84 -19.22
C ALA A 126 -2.34 -18.90 -18.23
N LYS A 127 -1.81 -18.90 -17.00
CA LYS A 127 -2.12 -19.92 -16.00
C LYS A 127 -3.49 -19.75 -15.34
N LYS A 128 -3.89 -18.52 -15.06
CA LYS A 128 -5.13 -18.24 -14.33
C LYS A 128 -6.32 -17.97 -15.24
N LYS A 129 -6.12 -17.85 -16.55
CA LYS A 129 -7.14 -17.50 -17.56
C LYS A 129 -7.94 -16.27 -17.17
N LYS A 130 -7.26 -15.26 -16.59
CA LYS A 130 -7.82 -14.01 -16.08
C LYS A 130 -7.13 -12.84 -16.76
N ASN A 131 -7.87 -11.75 -17.00
CA ASN A 131 -7.31 -10.53 -17.58
C ASN A 131 -6.56 -9.72 -16.50
N PHE A 132 -5.26 -9.50 -16.71
CA PHE A 132 -4.40 -8.70 -15.84
C PHE A 132 -4.04 -7.34 -16.46
N SER A 133 -4.76 -6.85 -17.48
CA SER A 133 -4.45 -5.58 -18.15
C SER A 133 -4.52 -4.34 -17.25
N LYS A 134 -5.22 -4.43 -16.10
CA LYS A 134 -5.33 -3.34 -15.13
C LYS A 134 -4.13 -3.26 -14.17
N VAL A 135 -3.22 -4.25 -14.16
CA VAL A 135 -2.06 -4.19 -13.25
C VAL A 135 -0.94 -3.36 -13.86
N GLU A 136 -0.28 -2.60 -13.00
CA GLU A 136 0.80 -1.69 -13.39
C GLU A 136 2.07 -1.98 -12.57
N PHE A 137 3.24 -1.79 -13.21
CA PHE A 137 4.51 -1.62 -12.50
C PHE A 137 4.60 -0.16 -12.09
N PHE A 138 4.41 0.08 -10.81
CA PHE A 138 4.28 1.42 -10.27
C PHE A 138 5.48 1.76 -9.40
N THR A 139 6.18 2.85 -9.71
CA THR A 139 7.24 3.40 -8.87
C THR A 139 6.66 4.58 -8.09
N TYR A 140 6.71 4.51 -6.77
CA TYR A 140 6.22 5.56 -5.89
C TYR A 140 7.36 6.13 -5.04
N ASP A 141 7.63 7.42 -5.22
CA ASP A 141 8.55 8.21 -4.39
C ASP A 141 7.71 9.03 -3.40
N GLU A 142 7.52 8.48 -2.21
CA GLU A 142 6.66 9.08 -1.21
C GLU A 142 7.32 10.26 -0.49
N GLY A 143 8.64 10.26 -0.32
CA GLY A 143 9.41 11.35 0.23
C GLY A 143 9.15 11.62 1.71
N LEU A 144 9.07 12.90 2.10
CA LEU A 144 8.92 13.32 3.49
C LEU A 144 7.48 13.13 3.97
N CYS A 145 7.29 12.35 5.04
CA CYS A 145 6.01 11.98 5.59
C CYS A 145 5.98 12.04 7.11
N VAL A 146 4.78 12.09 7.67
CA VAL A 146 4.50 11.75 9.06
C VAL A 146 3.74 10.44 9.09
N GLN A 147 4.06 9.56 10.04
CA GLN A 147 3.42 8.24 10.16
C GLN A 147 3.24 7.79 11.60
N CYS A 148 2.29 6.89 11.82
CA CYS A 148 2.14 6.16 13.07
C CYS A 148 1.42 4.82 12.85
N MET A 149 1.42 3.98 13.90
CA MET A 149 0.64 2.75 13.93
C MET A 149 -0.75 3.04 14.49
N HIS A 150 -1.79 2.83 13.69
CA HIS A 150 -3.17 2.71 14.16
C HIS A 150 -3.44 1.27 14.62
N ILE A 151 -4.12 1.11 15.77
CA ILE A 151 -4.62 -0.19 16.26
C ILE A 151 -6.10 -0.03 16.56
N GLY A 152 -6.93 -0.67 15.77
CA GLY A 152 -8.38 -0.55 15.83
C GLY A 152 -9.04 -0.84 14.48
N SER A 153 -10.37 -0.65 14.42
CA SER A 153 -11.11 -0.70 13.18
C SER A 153 -10.79 0.50 12.29
N TYR A 154 -10.95 0.37 10.99
CA TYR A 154 -10.79 1.46 10.04
C TYR A 154 -11.68 2.68 10.36
N ASP A 155 -12.87 2.46 10.94
CA ASP A 155 -13.78 3.54 11.34
C ASP A 155 -13.22 4.43 12.46
N THR A 156 -12.18 3.98 13.17
CA THR A 156 -11.51 4.76 14.23
C THR A 156 -10.22 5.44 13.77
N GLU A 157 -9.81 5.28 12.52
CA GLU A 157 -8.63 5.93 11.92
C GLU A 157 -8.71 7.47 11.92
N PRO A 158 -9.88 8.12 11.71
CA PRO A 158 -9.98 9.59 11.73
C PRO A 158 -9.43 10.23 13.02
N GLU A 159 -9.58 9.58 14.16
CA GLU A 159 -9.01 10.08 15.43
C GLU A 159 -7.48 10.01 15.41
N THR A 160 -6.92 8.92 14.90
CA THR A 160 -5.47 8.74 14.79
C THR A 160 -4.87 9.72 13.77
N LEU A 161 -5.57 9.98 12.66
CA LEU A 161 -5.15 10.96 11.64
C LEU A 161 -5.10 12.38 12.20
N ARG A 162 -6.11 12.79 13.00
CA ARG A 162 -6.07 14.10 13.69
C ARG A 162 -4.84 14.24 14.59
N GLN A 163 -4.49 13.20 15.34
CA GLN A 163 -3.29 13.19 16.19
C GLN A 163 -1.99 13.25 15.35
N LEU A 164 -1.97 12.56 14.23
CA LEU A 164 -0.85 12.55 13.29
C LEU A 164 -0.60 13.95 12.71
N ASP A 165 -1.65 14.62 12.23
CA ASP A 165 -1.57 15.96 11.63
C ASP A 165 -1.25 17.04 12.68
N ALA A 166 -1.82 16.93 13.88
CA ALA A 166 -1.48 17.81 15.00
C ALA A 166 0.00 17.73 15.37
N PHE A 167 0.53 16.51 15.46
CA PHE A 167 1.96 16.28 15.71
C PHE A 167 2.83 16.90 14.59
N ALA A 168 2.49 16.71 13.32
CA ALA A 168 3.22 17.33 12.22
C ALA A 168 3.26 18.86 12.36
N THR A 169 2.11 19.47 12.68
CA THR A 169 1.98 20.92 12.90
C THR A 169 2.86 21.40 14.05
N GLU A 170 2.86 20.72 15.18
CA GLU A 170 3.73 21.02 16.33
C GLU A 170 5.22 20.94 15.99
N GLN A 171 5.59 20.10 15.03
CA GLN A 171 6.97 19.96 14.56
C GLN A 171 7.33 20.95 13.43
N GLY A 172 6.44 21.88 13.07
CA GLY A 172 6.65 22.89 12.04
C GLY A 172 6.45 22.40 10.61
N TYR A 173 5.56 21.42 10.44
CA TYR A 173 5.18 20.89 9.13
C TYR A 173 3.70 21.06 8.88
N CYS A 174 3.31 21.09 7.61
CA CYS A 174 1.91 21.05 7.18
C CYS A 174 1.71 19.92 6.16
N PRO A 175 0.47 19.45 5.96
CA PRO A 175 0.15 18.49 4.91
C PRO A 175 0.63 18.95 3.54
N ASP A 176 0.99 18.00 2.68
CA ASP A 176 1.47 18.22 1.33
C ASP A 176 0.81 17.28 0.32
N PHE A 177 -0.51 17.16 0.44
CA PHE A 177 -1.32 16.38 -0.51
C PHE A 177 -1.29 17.02 -1.89
N SER A 178 -1.24 16.19 -2.93
CA SER A 178 -1.21 16.62 -4.33
C SER A 178 -1.66 15.49 -5.25
N ASP A 179 -1.63 15.71 -6.57
CA ASP A 179 -1.93 14.68 -7.57
C ASP A 179 -0.94 13.51 -7.59
N THR A 180 0.14 13.60 -6.81
CA THR A 180 1.18 12.57 -6.70
C THR A 180 1.49 12.17 -5.27
N ARG A 181 0.89 12.81 -4.27
CA ARG A 181 1.15 12.56 -2.84
C ARG A 181 -0.18 12.43 -2.10
N PHE A 182 -0.44 11.24 -1.58
CA PHE A 182 -1.74 10.80 -1.12
C PHE A 182 -1.73 10.37 0.35
N HIS A 183 -2.90 10.24 0.95
CA HIS A 183 -3.08 9.45 2.16
C HIS A 183 -2.71 8.00 1.88
N HIS A 184 -1.85 7.42 2.72
CA HIS A 184 -1.30 6.08 2.53
C HIS A 184 -1.59 5.20 3.73
N GLU A 185 -2.16 4.04 3.48
CA GLU A 185 -2.47 2.99 4.46
C GLU A 185 -1.70 1.71 4.13
N ILE A 186 -1.08 1.08 5.16
CA ILE A 186 -0.40 -0.21 5.02
C ILE A 186 -1.07 -1.20 5.96
N TYR A 187 -1.68 -2.25 5.42
CA TYR A 187 -2.51 -3.20 6.16
C TYR A 187 -1.69 -4.37 6.67
N LEU A 188 -1.47 -4.45 7.99
CA LEU A 188 -0.61 -5.47 8.60
C LEU A 188 -1.36 -6.73 9.03
N GLY A 189 -2.67 -6.73 8.95
CA GLY A 189 -3.55 -7.84 9.29
C GLY A 189 -4.59 -8.12 8.22
N ASP A 190 -5.10 -9.36 8.17
CA ASP A 190 -6.25 -9.70 7.33
C ASP A 190 -7.55 -9.43 8.12
N PRO A 191 -8.39 -8.46 7.71
CA PRO A 191 -9.61 -8.11 8.44
C PRO A 191 -10.64 -9.26 8.51
N ARG A 192 -10.50 -10.26 7.65
CA ARG A 192 -11.36 -11.46 7.67
C ARG A 192 -10.96 -12.45 8.79
N ARG A 193 -9.79 -12.29 9.38
CA ARG A 193 -9.19 -13.21 10.38
C ARG A 193 -8.83 -12.53 11.69
N THR A 194 -8.78 -11.22 11.70
CA THR A 194 -8.34 -10.42 12.85
C THR A 194 -9.54 -9.66 13.38
N ALA A 195 -9.79 -9.74 14.67
CA ALA A 195 -10.84 -8.95 15.32
C ALA A 195 -10.59 -7.45 15.11
N PRO A 196 -11.63 -6.63 14.84
CA PRO A 196 -11.47 -5.22 14.46
C PRO A 196 -10.57 -4.43 15.40
N GLU A 197 -10.70 -4.62 16.72
CA GLU A 197 -9.92 -3.92 17.74
C GLU A 197 -8.43 -4.32 17.79
N LYS A 198 -8.04 -5.35 17.05
CA LYS A 198 -6.66 -5.85 16.93
C LYS A 198 -6.04 -5.59 15.55
N LEU A 199 -6.81 -5.03 14.62
CA LEU A 199 -6.27 -4.63 13.33
C LEU A 199 -5.15 -3.62 13.52
N LYS A 200 -4.18 -3.65 12.61
CA LYS A 200 -3.03 -2.76 12.60
C LYS A 200 -2.86 -2.18 11.22
N THR A 201 -2.91 -0.88 11.13
CA THR A 201 -2.66 -0.11 9.89
C THR A 201 -1.56 0.90 10.16
N VAL A 202 -0.57 0.98 9.29
CA VAL A 202 0.31 2.15 9.26
C VAL A 202 -0.44 3.24 8.52
N LEU A 203 -0.64 4.38 9.18
CA LEU A 203 -1.22 5.58 8.58
C LEU A 203 -0.08 6.55 8.29
N ARG A 204 -0.07 7.11 7.07
CA ARG A 204 1.00 7.99 6.61
C ARG A 204 0.44 9.13 5.78
N HIS A 205 0.87 10.36 6.10
CA HIS A 205 0.56 11.56 5.35
C HIS A 205 1.82 12.22 4.80
N PRO A 206 1.79 12.71 3.57
CA PRO A 206 2.84 13.53 3.01
C PRO A 206 2.86 14.89 3.71
N ILE A 207 4.06 15.39 4.03
CA ILE A 207 4.23 16.67 4.70
C ILE A 207 5.33 17.49 4.04
N ARG A 208 5.28 18.82 4.26
CA ARG A 208 6.33 19.77 3.92
C ARG A 208 6.56 20.74 5.07
N ARG A 209 7.74 21.35 5.14
CA ARG A 209 8.02 22.40 6.14
C ARG A 209 7.09 23.60 5.91
N MET A 210 6.57 24.15 7.02
CA MET A 210 5.94 25.46 7.00
C MET A 210 6.97 26.52 6.59
N LYS A 211 6.54 27.49 5.81
CA LYS A 211 7.37 28.64 5.43
C LYS A 211 7.48 29.65 6.58
#